data_e57fbbba591634ce81143c609684eeb8
#
_entry.id   e57fbbba591634ce81143c609684eeb8
#
_cell.length_a   1.000
_cell.length_b   1.000
_cell.length_c   1.000
_cell.angle_alpha   90.00
_cell.angle_beta   90.00
_cell.angle_gamma   90.00
#
_symmetry.space_group_name_H-M   'P 1'
#
loop_
_entity.id
_entity.type
_entity.pdbx_description
1 polymer ?
#
loop_
_entity_poly.entity_id
_entity_poly.type
_entity_poly.pdbx_seq_one_letter_code
_entity_poly.pdbx_strand_id
1 'polypeptide(L)'
;MLVQITKGVFVNTDRIKAIVPVNNVMAKQLRETASYSNKMVNLTYGAQARSVIYIDSGHVLILAEKAARIKQKLLKKRGMERHSG
;
A
#
# COMPACT_ATOMS: atom_id res chain seq x y z
N MET A 1 5.40 9.76 -8.88
CA MET A 1 3.96 10.02 -9.15
C MET A 1 3.14 9.74 -7.91
N LEU A 2 2.32 10.68 -7.49
CA LEU A 2 1.44 10.52 -6.33
C LEU A 2 0.13 9.86 -6.76
N VAL A 3 -0.27 8.81 -6.05
CA VAL A 3 -1.53 8.12 -6.28
C VAL A 3 -2.29 8.01 -4.96
N GLN A 4 -3.59 8.30 -5.01
CA GLN A 4 -4.44 8.14 -3.85
C GLN A 4 -4.74 6.65 -3.64
N ILE A 5 -4.32 6.12 -2.49
CA ILE A 5 -4.51 4.71 -2.16
C ILE A 5 -5.74 4.48 -1.30
N THR A 6 -6.12 5.48 -0.52
CA THR A 6 -7.35 5.50 0.25
C THR A 6 -7.73 6.95 0.52
N LYS A 7 -8.88 7.19 1.09
CA LYS A 7 -9.42 8.53 1.30
C LYS A 7 -8.44 9.42 2.08
N GLY A 8 -8.01 10.50 1.44
CA GLY A 8 -7.11 11.47 2.05
C GLY A 8 -5.65 11.05 2.12
N VAL A 9 -5.28 9.88 1.60
CA VAL A 9 -3.89 9.38 1.69
C VAL A 9 -3.32 9.18 0.29
N PHE A 10 -2.22 9.88 0.01
CA PHE A 10 -1.51 9.78 -1.25
C PHE A 10 -0.12 9.21 -1.01
N VAL A 11 0.34 8.36 -1.92
CA VAL A 11 1.66 7.74 -1.85
C VAL A 11 2.38 7.93 -3.17
N ASN A 12 3.68 8.23 -3.11
CA ASN A 12 4.51 8.26 -4.30
C ASN A 12 4.81 6.83 -4.73
N THR A 13 4.39 6.47 -5.93
CA THR A 13 4.52 5.10 -6.46
C THR A 13 5.97 4.63 -6.50
N ASP A 14 6.92 5.55 -6.67
CA ASP A 14 8.35 5.21 -6.73
C ASP A 14 8.89 4.73 -5.40
N ARG A 15 8.18 4.99 -4.31
CA ARG A 15 8.59 4.58 -2.97
C ARG A 15 7.97 3.28 -2.50
N ILE A 16 7.03 2.74 -3.28
CA ILE A 16 6.37 1.49 -2.93
C ILE A 16 7.27 0.32 -3.31
N LYS A 17 7.62 -0.51 -2.32
CA LYS A 17 8.43 -1.71 -2.55
C LYS A 17 7.61 -2.96 -2.76
N ALA A 18 6.45 -3.06 -2.11
CA ALA A 18 5.61 -4.24 -2.24
C ALA A 18 4.16 -3.93 -1.89
N ILE A 19 3.24 -4.61 -2.55
CA ILE A 19 1.82 -4.58 -2.25
C ILE A 19 1.37 -6.04 -2.17
N VAL A 20 0.95 -6.49 -0.99
CA VAL A 20 0.63 -7.89 -0.77
C VAL A 20 -0.70 -8.06 -0.04
N PRO A 21 -1.41 -9.17 -0.28
CA PRO A 21 -2.60 -9.49 0.51
C PRO A 21 -2.23 -9.69 1.98
N VAL A 22 -3.15 -9.35 2.87
CA VAL A 22 -2.90 -9.39 4.31
C VAL A 22 -2.62 -10.81 4.83
N ASN A 23 -3.17 -11.83 4.17
CA ASN A 23 -2.97 -13.23 4.57
C ASN A 23 -1.70 -13.85 4.02
N ASN A 24 -0.89 -13.08 3.30
CA ASN A 24 0.40 -13.53 2.78
C ASN A 24 1.42 -13.60 3.92
N VAL A 25 2.31 -14.59 3.89
CA VAL A 25 3.37 -14.74 4.90
C VAL A 25 4.26 -13.51 4.98
N MET A 26 4.60 -12.93 3.82
CA MET A 26 5.41 -11.71 3.77
C MET A 26 4.70 -10.55 4.48
N ALA A 27 3.39 -10.43 4.31
CA ALA A 27 2.62 -9.37 4.98
C ALA A 27 2.72 -9.49 6.50
N LYS A 28 2.64 -10.72 7.02
CA LYS A 28 2.78 -10.95 8.45
C LYS A 28 4.15 -10.52 8.96
N GLN A 29 5.21 -10.89 8.25
CA GLN A 29 6.58 -10.54 8.61
C GLN A 29 6.79 -9.03 8.56
N LEU A 30 6.27 -8.36 7.54
CA LEU A 30 6.38 -6.91 7.40
C LEU A 30 5.68 -6.20 8.55
N ARG A 31 4.48 -6.66 8.92
CA ARG A 31 3.72 -6.06 10.02
C ARG A 31 4.45 -6.23 11.35
N GLU A 32 4.98 -7.40 11.62
CA GLU A 32 5.73 -7.66 12.85
C GLU A 32 6.95 -6.74 12.95
N THR A 33 7.75 -6.67 11.90
CA THR A 33 8.94 -5.82 11.86
C THR A 33 8.57 -4.34 12.04
N ALA A 34 7.54 -3.88 11.35
CA ALA A 34 7.10 -2.49 11.43
C ALA A 34 6.54 -2.17 12.82
N SER A 35 5.88 -3.12 13.46
CA SER A 35 5.38 -2.94 14.81
C SER A 35 6.51 -2.71 15.82
N TYR A 36 7.58 -3.48 15.69
CA TYR A 36 8.77 -3.29 16.56
C TYR A 36 9.44 -1.94 16.33
N SER A 37 9.46 -1.47 15.08
CA SER A 37 10.11 -0.22 14.72
C SER A 37 9.19 1.00 14.85
N ASN A 38 7.95 0.80 15.27
CA ASN A 38 6.93 1.85 15.36
C ASN A 38 6.67 2.51 14.00
N LYS A 39 6.69 1.70 12.94
CA LYS A 39 6.48 2.17 11.56
C LYS A 39 5.23 1.60 10.90
N MET A 40 4.32 1.05 11.69
CA MET A 40 3.06 0.52 11.18
C MET A 40 1.99 1.61 11.18
N VAL A 41 1.36 1.82 10.02
CA VAL A 41 0.30 2.81 9.85
C VAL A 41 -0.99 2.08 9.47
N ASN A 42 -1.99 2.13 10.32
CA ASN A 42 -3.28 1.48 10.07
C ASN A 42 -4.21 2.47 9.38
N LEU A 43 -4.57 2.17 8.15
CA LEU A 43 -5.44 2.99 7.32
C LEU A 43 -6.77 2.30 7.00
N THR A 44 -7.17 1.34 7.83
CA THR A 44 -8.43 0.60 7.63
C THR A 44 -9.65 1.35 8.16
N TYR A 45 -9.43 2.31 9.07
CA TYR A 45 -10.52 3.10 9.67
C TYR A 45 -11.62 2.20 10.27
N GLY A 46 -11.21 1.14 10.95
CA GLY A 46 -12.14 0.21 11.61
C GLY A 46 -12.64 -0.93 10.75
N ALA A 47 -12.35 -0.94 9.46
CA ALA A 47 -12.70 -2.04 8.57
C ALA A 47 -11.68 -3.17 8.65
N GLN A 48 -12.02 -4.33 8.12
CA GLN A 48 -11.11 -5.47 8.08
C GLN A 48 -9.91 -5.19 7.17
N ALA A 49 -8.72 -5.47 7.66
CA ALA A 49 -7.50 -5.34 6.87
C ALA A 49 -7.49 -6.37 5.73
N ARG A 50 -7.16 -5.93 4.51
CA ARG A 50 -7.13 -6.80 3.34
C ARG A 50 -5.80 -6.76 2.59
N SER A 51 -5.03 -5.67 2.73
CA SER A 51 -3.76 -5.54 2.04
C SER A 51 -2.75 -4.79 2.88
N VAL A 52 -1.48 -4.95 2.49
CA VAL A 52 -0.34 -4.31 3.14
C VAL A 52 0.54 -3.70 2.05
N ILE A 53 0.92 -2.44 2.23
CA ILE A 53 1.85 -1.76 1.34
C ILE A 53 3.15 -1.50 2.11
N TYR A 54 4.27 -1.94 1.55
CA TYR A 54 5.60 -1.71 2.13
C TYR A 54 6.27 -0.56 1.40
N ILE A 55 6.70 0.45 2.15
CA ILE A 55 7.34 1.66 1.65
C ILE A 55 8.86 1.56 1.87
N ASP A 56 9.65 2.23 1.03
CA ASP A 56 11.11 2.20 1.09
C ASP A 56 11.69 2.75 2.40
N SER A 57 10.95 3.58 3.12
CA SER A 57 11.34 4.09 4.44
C SER A 57 11.21 3.06 5.56
N GLY A 58 10.66 1.88 5.27
CA GLY A 58 10.35 0.86 6.25
C GLY A 58 8.94 0.94 6.82
N HIS A 59 8.17 1.96 6.46
CA HIS A 59 6.79 2.07 6.89
C HIS A 59 5.93 1.01 6.21
N VAL A 60 4.96 0.48 6.97
CA VAL A 60 4.02 -0.52 6.49
C VAL A 60 2.61 0.03 6.65
N LEU A 61 1.90 0.16 5.54
CA LEU A 61 0.53 0.68 5.51
C LEU A 61 -0.44 -0.48 5.42
N ILE A 62 -1.43 -0.49 6.32
CA ILE A 62 -2.46 -1.53 6.34
C ILE A 62 -3.75 -0.94 5.82
N LEU A 63 -4.35 -1.59 4.81
CA LEU A 63 -5.50 -1.06 4.10
C LEU A 63 -6.66 -2.06 4.08
N ALA A 64 -7.89 -1.53 4.02
CA ALA A 64 -9.10 -2.33 3.89
C ALA A 64 -9.40 -2.75 2.46
N GLU A 65 -8.68 -2.17 1.48
CA GLU A 65 -8.88 -2.47 0.08
C GLU A 65 -8.01 -3.65 -0.35
N LYS A 66 -8.50 -4.49 -1.26
CA LYS A 66 -7.74 -5.65 -1.75
C LYS A 66 -6.50 -5.22 -2.50
N ALA A 67 -5.41 -5.98 -2.34
CA ALA A 67 -4.13 -5.68 -3.01
C ALA A 67 -4.28 -5.59 -4.53
N ALA A 68 -5.10 -6.45 -5.13
CA ALA A 68 -5.34 -6.43 -6.57
C ALA A 68 -5.96 -5.10 -7.03
N ARG A 69 -6.87 -4.54 -6.25
CA ARG A 69 -7.49 -3.25 -6.58
C ARG A 69 -6.49 -2.11 -6.51
N ILE A 70 -5.63 -2.13 -5.50
CA ILE A 70 -4.58 -1.11 -5.37
C ILE A 70 -3.64 -1.17 -6.56
N LYS A 71 -3.21 -2.38 -6.93
CA LYS A 71 -2.35 -2.58 -8.10
C LYS A 71 -3.00 -2.06 -9.37
N GLN A 72 -4.29 -2.29 -9.55
CA GLN A 72 -5.03 -1.79 -10.72
C GLN A 72 -5.05 -0.26 -10.76
N LYS A 73 -5.25 0.38 -9.62
CA LYS A 73 -5.21 1.85 -9.54
C LYS A 73 -3.87 2.40 -9.99
N LEU A 74 -2.78 1.77 -9.54
CA LEU A 74 -1.44 2.20 -9.90
C LEU A 74 -1.18 2.01 -11.40
N LEU A 75 -1.55 0.86 -11.96
CA LEU A 75 -1.38 0.56 -13.38
C LEU A 75 -2.21 1.48 -14.26
N LYS A 76 -3.46 1.73 -13.86
CA LYS A 76 -4.35 2.61 -14.59
C LYS A 76 -3.79 4.03 -14.65
N LYS A 77 -3.26 4.54 -13.55
CA LYS A 77 -2.67 5.87 -13.48
C LYS A 77 -1.45 5.96 -14.39
N ARG A 78 -0.58 4.93 -14.38
CA ARG A 78 0.57 4.86 -15.26
C ARG A 78 0.18 4.83 -16.73
N GLY A 79 -0.87 4.07 -17.08
CA GLY A 79 -1.39 4.00 -18.43
C GLY A 79 -1.88 5.35 -18.92
N MET A 80 -2.58 6.10 -18.07
CA MET A 80 -3.05 7.44 -18.40
C MET A 80 -1.89 8.41 -18.61
N GLU A 81 -0.85 8.31 -17.81
CA GLU A 81 0.35 9.14 -17.97
C GLU A 81 1.05 8.87 -19.29
N ARG A 82 1.16 7.62 -19.69
CA ARG A 82 1.77 7.25 -20.97
C ARG A 82 1.03 7.82 -22.16
N HIS A 83 -0.29 7.87 -22.07
CA HIS A 83 -1.12 8.40 -23.15
C HIS A 83 -1.07 9.92 -23.25
N SER A 84 -0.83 10.60 -22.16
CA SER A 84 -0.75 12.06 -22.14
C SER A 84 0.65 12.58 -22.47
N GLY A 85 1.59 11.70 -22.52
CA GLY A 85 2.96 12.04 -22.93
C GLY A 85 3.18 11.63 -24.34
#